data_b946af2b30e9e73d6268adbcfabdbed5
#
_entry.id   b946af2b30e9e73d6268adbcfabdbed5
#
_cell.length_a   1.000
_cell.length_b   1.000
_cell.length_c   1.000
_cell.angle_alpha   90.00
_cell.angle_beta   90.00
_cell.angle_gamma   90.00
#
_symmetry.space_group_name_H-M   'P 1'
#
loop_
_entity.id
_entity.type
_entity.pdbx_description
1 polymer ?
#
loop_
_entity_poly.entity_id
_entity_poly.type
_entity_poly.pdbx_seq_one_letter_code
_entity_poly.pdbx_strand_id
1 'polypeptide(L)'
;MKYLSLIVVFLFLSCGNKEDILLPKSNVTIVKYVQDHSPIYIFFRTKDKDTLAEVNRKNSIITTNWILNIDKRLPLRIVIPEVMKLQDKKRKEKAHKNEKAENYYSYADSIGKNMAFIPFTNVYYKITKPLNGGLILNFKKQSDSILIDNLIMKTNEVVDYIHSINYAVNPKIILVFDKNMSFEEYLQIKILIKELDTFNKEVPQEFIY
;
A
#
# COMPACT_ATOMS: atom_id res chain seq x y z
N MET A 1 40.25 -31.67 23.64
CA MET A 1 40.21 -30.36 22.92
C MET A 1 39.86 -30.46 21.43
N LYS A 2 39.96 -31.63 20.76
CA LYS A 2 39.58 -31.79 19.31
C LYS A 2 38.11 -31.59 18.97
N TYR A 3 37.21 -31.80 19.92
CA TYR A 3 35.74 -31.69 19.69
C TYR A 3 35.18 -30.28 19.94
N LEU A 4 35.93 -29.42 20.67
CA LEU A 4 35.52 -28.03 20.92
C LEU A 4 35.59 -27.19 19.64
N SER A 5 36.56 -27.46 18.76
CA SER A 5 36.69 -26.76 17.47
C SER A 5 35.55 -27.10 16.50
N LEU A 6 34.98 -28.30 16.57
CA LEU A 6 33.87 -28.73 15.71
C LEU A 6 32.56 -28.00 16.06
N ILE A 7 32.32 -27.75 17.37
CA ILE A 7 31.12 -27.03 17.84
C ILE A 7 31.16 -25.56 17.42
N VAL A 8 32.34 -24.92 17.42
CA VAL A 8 32.49 -23.53 16.99
C VAL A 8 32.19 -23.33 15.51
N VAL A 9 32.53 -24.30 14.64
CA VAL A 9 32.28 -24.24 13.20
C VAL A 9 30.75 -24.32 12.91
N PHE A 10 29.99 -25.09 13.68
CA PHE A 10 28.52 -25.17 13.52
C PHE A 10 27.79 -23.89 13.91
N LEU A 11 28.34 -23.06 14.79
CA LEU A 11 27.73 -21.78 15.19
C LEU A 11 27.78 -20.70 14.10
N PHE A 12 28.68 -20.81 13.12
CA PHE A 12 28.82 -19.87 12.01
C PHE A 12 27.92 -20.21 10.80
N LEU A 13 27.30 -21.40 10.77
CA LEU A 13 26.41 -21.80 9.68
C LEU A 13 24.94 -21.42 9.90
N SER A 14 24.61 -20.77 11.02
CA SER A 14 23.25 -20.35 11.37
C SER A 14 22.91 -18.93 10.87
N CYS A 15 23.58 -18.43 9.83
CA CYS A 15 23.13 -17.24 9.13
C CYS A 15 21.99 -17.63 8.18
N GLY A 16 20.77 -17.70 8.70
CA GLY A 16 19.59 -17.79 7.85
C GLY A 16 19.61 -16.61 6.87
N ASN A 17 19.37 -16.87 5.59
CA ASN A 17 19.19 -15.85 4.57
C ASN A 17 18.13 -14.86 5.03
N LYS A 18 18.56 -13.70 5.53
CA LYS A 18 17.65 -12.59 5.79
C LYS A 18 17.20 -12.06 4.44
N GLU A 19 15.93 -12.19 4.17
CA GLU A 19 15.34 -11.58 2.98
C GLU A 19 15.05 -10.12 3.27
N ASP A 20 15.69 -9.24 2.52
CA ASP A 20 15.45 -7.81 2.61
C ASP A 20 14.26 -7.39 1.74
N ILE A 21 13.43 -6.50 2.25
CA ILE A 21 12.35 -5.85 1.51
C ILE A 21 12.63 -4.35 1.41
N LEU A 22 12.53 -3.81 0.21
CA LEU A 22 12.70 -2.39 -0.04
C LEU A 22 11.34 -1.69 0.14
N LEU A 23 11.14 -1.01 1.26
CA LEU A 23 9.91 -0.27 1.52
C LEU A 23 9.84 1.03 0.68
N PRO A 24 8.62 1.49 0.33
CA PRO A 24 8.41 2.83 -0.19
C PRO A 24 8.95 3.89 0.77
N LYS A 25 9.25 5.08 0.25
CA LYS A 25 9.74 6.22 1.04
C LYS A 25 8.79 7.40 0.93
N SER A 26 8.65 8.14 2.03
CA SER A 26 7.97 9.43 2.09
C SER A 26 8.69 10.36 3.07
N ASN A 27 8.29 11.62 3.09
CA ASN A 27 8.79 12.64 4.02
C ASN A 27 7.75 13.01 5.08
N VAL A 28 6.65 12.24 5.16
CA VAL A 28 5.53 12.51 6.05
C VAL A 28 5.19 11.25 6.83
N THR A 29 4.98 11.34 8.14
CA THR A 29 4.43 10.28 8.97
C THR A 29 2.92 10.46 9.13
N ILE A 30 2.09 9.55 8.57
CA ILE A 30 0.63 9.54 8.78
C ILE A 30 0.29 8.87 10.11
N VAL A 31 0.72 7.62 10.31
CA VAL A 31 0.60 6.90 11.57
C VAL A 31 1.98 6.43 11.99
N LYS A 32 2.38 6.78 13.21
CA LYS A 32 3.72 6.48 13.72
C LYS A 32 3.84 5.10 14.33
N TYR A 33 2.75 4.58 14.89
CA TYR A 33 2.78 3.34 15.65
C TYR A 33 1.47 2.56 15.51
N VAL A 34 1.58 1.24 15.28
CA VAL A 34 0.45 0.31 15.21
C VAL A 34 0.64 -0.76 16.27
N GLN A 35 -0.29 -0.83 17.22
CA GLN A 35 -0.30 -1.84 18.28
C GLN A 35 -0.90 -3.15 17.79
N ASP A 36 -0.64 -4.24 18.50
CA ASP A 36 -1.24 -5.56 18.27
C ASP A 36 -1.34 -5.91 16.79
N HIS A 37 -0.18 -6.11 16.14
CA HIS A 37 -0.12 -6.28 14.70
C HIS A 37 0.56 -7.58 14.25
N SER A 38 0.15 -8.06 13.10
CA SER A 38 0.77 -9.15 12.36
C SER A 38 1.42 -8.62 11.08
N PRO A 39 2.74 -8.79 10.90
CA PRO A 39 3.41 -8.39 9.67
C PRO A 39 3.16 -9.40 8.55
N ILE A 40 2.83 -8.90 7.37
CA ILE A 40 2.73 -9.65 6.12
C ILE A 40 3.71 -9.05 5.13
N TYR A 41 4.47 -9.88 4.44
CA TYR A 41 5.48 -9.42 3.49
C TYR A 41 5.10 -9.81 2.07
N ILE A 42 5.27 -8.88 1.12
CA ILE A 42 5.10 -9.12 -0.31
C ILE A 42 6.42 -8.76 -0.99
N PHE A 43 7.20 -9.79 -1.31
CA PHE A 43 8.53 -9.64 -1.89
C PHE A 43 8.49 -9.50 -3.41
N PHE A 44 9.40 -8.71 -3.94
CA PHE A 44 9.72 -8.68 -5.35
C PHE A 44 10.56 -9.89 -5.71
N ARG A 45 10.11 -10.69 -6.67
CA ARG A 45 10.85 -11.81 -7.24
C ARG A 45 10.94 -11.69 -8.74
N THR A 46 11.98 -12.25 -9.30
CA THR A 46 12.12 -12.44 -10.74
C THR A 46 12.21 -13.93 -11.02
N LYS A 47 11.42 -14.40 -11.97
CA LYS A 47 11.54 -15.74 -12.51
C LYS A 47 11.65 -15.62 -14.03
N ASP A 48 12.77 -16.06 -14.57
CA ASP A 48 13.16 -15.83 -15.96
C ASP A 48 13.14 -14.32 -16.29
N LYS A 49 12.18 -13.85 -17.09
CA LYS A 49 12.00 -12.42 -17.40
C LYS A 49 10.79 -11.79 -16.71
N ASP A 50 10.05 -12.58 -15.93
CA ASP A 50 8.82 -12.13 -15.32
C ASP A 50 9.04 -11.62 -13.89
N THR A 51 8.28 -10.59 -13.52
CA THR A 51 8.19 -10.09 -12.15
C THR A 51 7.04 -10.77 -11.43
N LEU A 52 7.29 -11.24 -10.22
CA LEU A 52 6.32 -11.92 -9.37
C LEU A 52 6.24 -11.25 -8.00
N ALA A 53 5.08 -11.30 -7.37
CA ALA A 53 4.86 -10.95 -5.97
C ALA A 53 4.79 -12.23 -5.13
N GLU A 54 5.78 -12.45 -4.27
CA GLU A 54 5.77 -13.57 -3.33
C GLU A 54 5.21 -13.12 -1.98
N VAL A 55 4.10 -13.71 -1.57
CA VAL A 55 3.41 -13.34 -0.33
C VAL A 55 3.77 -14.29 0.81
N ASN A 56 4.41 -13.76 1.84
CA ASN A 56 4.63 -14.47 3.09
C ASN A 56 3.49 -14.18 4.08
N ARG A 57 2.66 -15.21 4.33
CA ARG A 57 1.44 -15.15 5.19
C ARG A 57 1.61 -15.87 6.53
N LYS A 58 2.79 -16.36 6.86
CA LYS A 58 3.00 -17.26 8.01
C LYS A 58 2.52 -16.68 9.34
N ASN A 59 2.57 -15.34 9.47
CA ASN A 59 2.25 -14.64 10.71
C ASN A 59 0.92 -13.84 10.65
N SER A 60 0.03 -14.14 9.71
CA SER A 60 -1.23 -13.39 9.56
C SER A 60 -2.29 -13.88 10.55
N ILE A 61 -2.37 -13.25 11.72
CA ILE A 61 -3.41 -13.50 12.72
C ILE A 61 -4.61 -12.59 12.41
N ILE A 62 -5.80 -13.17 12.26
CA ILE A 62 -7.00 -12.46 11.80
C ILE A 62 -7.46 -11.37 12.77
N THR A 63 -7.30 -11.62 14.08
CA THR A 63 -7.77 -10.72 15.14
C THR A 63 -6.91 -9.48 15.33
N THR A 64 -5.71 -9.45 14.76
CA THR A 64 -4.75 -8.34 14.91
C THR A 64 -4.83 -7.34 13.75
N ASN A 65 -4.25 -6.17 13.94
CA ASN A 65 -3.95 -5.25 12.84
C ASN A 65 -2.98 -5.91 11.85
N TRP A 66 -3.18 -5.73 10.55
CA TRP A 66 -2.24 -6.25 9.57
C TRP A 66 -1.37 -5.12 9.03
N ILE A 67 -0.05 -5.31 9.09
CA ILE A 67 0.91 -4.43 8.44
C ILE A 67 1.44 -5.14 7.19
N LEU A 68 1.11 -4.64 6.02
CA LEU A 68 1.62 -5.13 4.76
C LEU A 68 2.92 -4.40 4.40
N ASN A 69 4.01 -5.13 4.47
CA ASN A 69 5.33 -4.70 4.05
C ASN A 69 5.49 -5.11 2.59
N ILE A 70 5.39 -4.17 1.68
CA ILE A 70 5.37 -4.42 0.22
C ILE A 70 6.62 -3.84 -0.41
N ASP A 71 7.29 -4.64 -1.23
CA ASP A 71 8.45 -4.15 -1.97
C ASP A 71 8.04 -3.06 -2.95
N LYS A 72 8.69 -1.91 -2.83
CA LYS A 72 8.39 -0.69 -3.57
C LYS A 72 8.45 -0.81 -5.08
N ARG A 73 9.19 -1.77 -5.62
CA ARG A 73 9.41 -2.00 -7.05
C ARG A 73 8.25 -2.73 -7.73
N LEU A 74 7.37 -3.37 -6.96
CA LEU A 74 6.26 -4.15 -7.50
C LEU A 74 5.27 -3.24 -8.25
N PRO A 75 4.92 -3.55 -9.51
CA PRO A 75 3.87 -2.82 -10.22
C PRO A 75 2.49 -3.17 -9.67
N LEU A 76 1.57 -2.21 -9.70
CA LEU A 76 0.22 -2.36 -9.12
C LEU A 76 -0.53 -3.55 -9.70
N ARG A 77 -0.39 -3.83 -11.01
CA ARG A 77 -1.02 -4.98 -11.68
C ARG A 77 -0.68 -6.34 -11.07
N ILE A 78 0.43 -6.42 -10.34
CA ILE A 78 0.89 -7.66 -9.68
C ILE A 78 0.56 -7.64 -8.19
N VAL A 79 0.81 -6.52 -7.51
CA VAL A 79 0.66 -6.45 -6.05
C VAL A 79 -0.80 -6.29 -5.61
N ILE A 80 -1.61 -5.50 -6.30
CA ILE A 80 -2.99 -5.23 -5.87
C ILE A 80 -3.87 -6.49 -5.87
N PRO A 81 -3.81 -7.41 -6.84
CA PRO A 81 -4.53 -8.69 -6.74
C PRO A 81 -4.21 -9.49 -5.49
N GLU A 82 -2.95 -9.49 -5.03
CA GLU A 82 -2.56 -10.16 -3.79
C GLU A 82 -3.10 -9.45 -2.55
N VAL A 83 -3.07 -8.12 -2.54
CA VAL A 83 -3.70 -7.32 -1.47
C VAL A 83 -5.20 -7.58 -1.40
N MET A 84 -5.90 -7.62 -2.53
CA MET A 84 -7.34 -7.93 -2.58
C MET A 84 -7.65 -9.32 -1.99
N LYS A 85 -6.85 -10.34 -2.32
CA LYS A 85 -6.98 -11.69 -1.75
C LYS A 85 -6.81 -11.69 -0.23
N LEU A 86 -5.84 -10.92 0.29
CA LEU A 86 -5.60 -10.77 1.72
C LEU A 86 -6.78 -10.06 2.41
N GLN A 87 -7.25 -8.95 1.86
CA GLN A 87 -8.40 -8.23 2.38
C GLN A 87 -9.66 -9.10 2.38
N ASP A 88 -9.93 -9.82 1.29
CA ASP A 88 -11.05 -10.74 1.15
C ASP A 88 -11.01 -11.84 2.21
N LYS A 89 -9.84 -12.45 2.43
CA LYS A 89 -9.66 -13.42 3.50
C LYS A 89 -10.04 -12.84 4.85
N LYS A 90 -9.51 -11.66 5.20
CA LYS A 90 -9.78 -11.02 6.51
C LYS A 90 -11.25 -10.60 6.66
N ARG A 91 -11.87 -10.09 5.60
CA ARG A 91 -13.29 -9.67 5.63
C ARG A 91 -14.26 -10.85 5.73
N LYS A 92 -13.97 -11.98 5.09
CA LYS A 92 -14.83 -13.17 5.07
C LYS A 92 -14.71 -14.04 6.34
N GLU A 93 -13.66 -13.86 7.11
CA GLU A 93 -13.46 -14.59 8.36
C GLU A 93 -14.54 -14.19 9.38
N LYS A 94 -15.24 -15.22 9.91
CA LYS A 94 -16.33 -15.03 10.88
C LYS A 94 -15.95 -15.46 12.29
N ALA A 95 -15.05 -16.45 12.40
CA ALA A 95 -14.60 -16.95 13.68
C ALA A 95 -13.58 -15.98 14.30
N HIS A 96 -13.83 -15.54 15.53
CA HIS A 96 -12.92 -14.67 16.29
C HIS A 96 -12.58 -13.33 15.59
N LYS A 97 -13.47 -12.80 14.75
CA LYS A 97 -13.24 -11.54 14.06
C LYS A 97 -13.14 -10.38 15.04
N ASN A 98 -12.12 -9.55 14.91
CA ASN A 98 -12.00 -8.29 15.59
C ASN A 98 -12.38 -7.16 14.61
N GLU A 99 -13.56 -6.57 14.77
CA GLU A 99 -14.08 -5.49 13.90
C GLU A 99 -13.25 -4.20 13.99
N LYS A 100 -12.44 -4.04 15.05
CA LYS A 100 -11.55 -2.89 15.23
C LYS A 100 -10.18 -3.09 14.59
N ALA A 101 -9.86 -4.32 14.13
CA ALA A 101 -8.57 -4.61 13.54
C ALA A 101 -8.46 -4.04 12.12
N GLU A 102 -7.51 -3.17 11.92
CA GLU A 102 -7.26 -2.46 10.68
C GLU A 102 -6.13 -3.07 9.84
N ASN A 103 -6.01 -2.59 8.60
CA ASN A 103 -4.92 -2.93 7.68
C ASN A 103 -4.14 -1.68 7.34
N TYR A 104 -2.80 -1.80 7.34
CA TYR A 104 -1.87 -0.72 7.09
C TYR A 104 -0.83 -1.12 6.04
N TYR A 105 -0.46 -0.19 5.18
CA TYR A 105 0.80 -0.26 4.43
C TYR A 105 1.91 0.39 5.23
N SER A 106 3.08 -0.25 5.26
CA SER A 106 4.28 0.32 5.85
C SER A 106 5.11 1.07 4.81
N TYR A 107 5.81 2.10 5.26
CA TYR A 107 6.79 2.85 4.49
C TYR A 107 7.86 3.46 5.40
N ALA A 108 8.95 3.93 4.83
CA ALA A 108 10.01 4.62 5.55
C ALA A 108 9.80 6.14 5.46
N ASP A 109 9.67 6.80 6.61
CA ASP A 109 9.76 8.26 6.70
C ASP A 109 11.24 8.68 6.71
N SER A 110 11.68 9.32 5.61
CA SER A 110 13.08 9.71 5.41
C SER A 110 13.51 10.85 6.31
N ILE A 111 12.59 11.75 6.72
CA ILE A 111 12.86 12.87 7.62
C ILE A 111 12.77 12.42 9.07
N GLY A 112 11.67 11.76 9.43
CA GLY A 112 11.45 11.24 10.77
C GLY A 112 12.36 10.07 11.16
N LYS A 113 13.07 9.47 10.18
CA LYS A 113 13.96 8.28 10.34
C LYS A 113 13.29 7.13 11.07
N ASN A 114 12.01 6.90 10.79
CA ASN A 114 11.20 5.85 11.38
C ASN A 114 10.36 5.13 10.32
N MET A 115 9.82 3.98 10.69
CA MET A 115 8.72 3.38 9.95
C MET A 115 7.45 4.18 10.19
N ALA A 116 6.66 4.34 9.17
CA ALA A 116 5.35 4.97 9.20
C ALA A 116 4.32 4.10 8.49
N PHE A 117 3.05 4.37 8.74
CA PHE A 117 1.97 3.53 8.27
C PHE A 117 0.83 4.37 7.70
N ILE A 118 0.14 3.85 6.68
CA ILE A 118 -1.08 4.45 6.13
C ILE A 118 -2.21 3.41 6.15
N PRO A 119 -3.37 3.72 6.76
CA PRO A 119 -4.49 2.78 6.81
C PRO A 119 -5.13 2.61 5.42
N PHE A 120 -5.53 1.37 5.10
CA PHE A 120 -6.27 1.04 3.88
C PHE A 120 -7.41 0.04 4.09
N THR A 121 -7.87 -0.15 5.32
CA THR A 121 -8.90 -1.13 5.69
C THR A 121 -10.16 -0.98 4.84
N ASN A 122 -10.61 0.26 4.64
CA ASN A 122 -11.84 0.60 3.92
C ASN A 122 -11.62 0.85 2.43
N VAL A 123 -10.40 0.64 1.91
CA VAL A 123 -10.12 0.77 0.48
C VAL A 123 -10.59 -0.48 -0.25
N TYR A 124 -11.37 -0.28 -1.32
CA TYR A 124 -11.84 -1.33 -2.21
C TYR A 124 -11.26 -1.13 -3.60
N TYR A 125 -10.38 -2.04 -3.99
CA TYR A 125 -9.75 -2.00 -5.30
C TYR A 125 -10.64 -2.60 -6.39
N LYS A 126 -10.60 -1.99 -7.58
CA LYS A 126 -11.24 -2.50 -8.80
C LYS A 126 -10.21 -2.57 -9.93
N ILE A 127 -10.14 -3.72 -10.62
CA ILE A 127 -9.21 -3.95 -11.72
C ILE A 127 -9.95 -3.78 -13.05
N THR A 128 -10.75 -2.72 -13.15
CA THR A 128 -11.55 -2.42 -14.35
C THR A 128 -11.51 -0.92 -14.59
N LYS A 129 -11.85 -0.51 -15.82
CA LYS A 129 -12.05 0.92 -16.09
C LYS A 129 -13.21 1.46 -15.25
N PRO A 130 -13.09 2.65 -14.62
CA PRO A 130 -14.20 3.26 -13.91
C PRO A 130 -15.35 3.58 -14.86
N LEU A 131 -16.56 3.42 -14.37
CA LEU A 131 -17.77 3.94 -15.04
C LEU A 131 -17.92 5.42 -14.66
N ASN A 132 -18.52 6.22 -15.55
CA ASN A 132 -18.82 7.62 -15.29
C ASN A 132 -19.71 7.76 -14.05
N GLY A 133 -19.50 8.79 -13.25
CA GLY A 133 -20.35 9.06 -12.07
C GLY A 133 -19.64 9.71 -10.89
N GLY A 134 -18.61 10.51 -11.14
CA GLY A 134 -17.89 11.24 -10.10
C GLY A 134 -16.74 12.06 -10.67
N LEU A 135 -15.98 12.70 -9.79
CA LEU A 135 -14.75 13.40 -10.13
C LEU A 135 -13.62 12.38 -10.26
N ILE A 136 -13.14 12.17 -11.47
CA ILE A 136 -12.13 11.15 -11.79
C ILE A 136 -10.75 11.80 -11.74
N LEU A 137 -9.91 11.31 -10.83
CA LEU A 137 -8.50 11.68 -10.68
C LEU A 137 -7.64 10.57 -11.28
N ASN A 138 -7.02 10.82 -12.43
CA ASN A 138 -6.26 9.82 -13.18
C ASN A 138 -4.74 10.06 -13.03
N PHE A 139 -4.07 9.18 -12.32
CA PHE A 139 -2.64 9.18 -12.04
C PHE A 139 -1.90 8.26 -13.01
N LYS A 140 -1.01 8.82 -13.81
CA LYS A 140 -0.18 8.07 -14.76
C LYS A 140 1.16 7.71 -14.14
N LYS A 141 1.71 6.59 -14.55
CA LYS A 141 3.05 6.15 -14.16
C LYS A 141 4.09 7.20 -14.55
N GLN A 142 5.03 7.48 -13.64
CA GLN A 142 6.17 8.39 -13.84
C GLN A 142 5.74 9.79 -14.32
N SER A 143 4.65 10.30 -13.78
CA SER A 143 4.11 11.62 -14.11
C SER A 143 3.90 12.45 -12.85
N ASP A 144 4.40 13.67 -12.86
CA ASP A 144 4.12 14.66 -11.82
C ASP A 144 2.76 15.33 -12.02
N SER A 145 2.06 14.97 -13.10
CA SER A 145 0.78 15.54 -13.48
C SER A 145 -0.34 14.53 -13.36
N ILE A 146 -1.50 15.05 -12.98
CA ILE A 146 -2.75 14.33 -12.90
C ILE A 146 -3.74 14.86 -13.93
N LEU A 147 -4.56 13.99 -14.48
CA LEU A 147 -5.71 14.37 -15.30
C LEU A 147 -6.98 14.30 -14.45
N ILE A 148 -7.64 15.45 -14.29
CA ILE A 148 -8.94 15.59 -13.62
C ILE A 148 -9.95 16.00 -14.69
N ASP A 149 -10.86 15.11 -15.05
CA ASP A 149 -11.75 15.26 -16.22
C ASP A 149 -10.92 15.59 -17.48
N ASN A 150 -10.91 16.83 -17.95
CA ASN A 150 -10.10 17.28 -19.09
C ASN A 150 -9.00 18.29 -18.71
N LEU A 151 -8.79 18.51 -17.40
CA LEU A 151 -7.79 19.44 -16.89
C LEU A 151 -6.53 18.69 -16.46
N ILE A 152 -5.38 19.16 -16.93
CA ILE A 152 -4.06 18.63 -16.49
C ILE A 152 -3.48 19.64 -15.49
N MET A 153 -3.08 19.14 -14.32
CA MET A 153 -2.41 19.93 -13.29
C MET A 153 -1.32 19.12 -12.60
N LYS A 154 -0.51 19.75 -11.77
CA LYS A 154 0.49 19.04 -10.96
C LYS A 154 -0.20 18.24 -9.85
N THR A 155 0.33 17.07 -9.53
CA THR A 155 -0.25 16.18 -8.52
C THR A 155 -0.29 16.82 -7.12
N ASN A 156 0.68 17.66 -6.78
CA ASN A 156 0.71 18.37 -5.49
C ASN A 156 -0.29 19.53 -5.37
N GLU A 157 -0.92 19.95 -6.47
CA GLU A 157 -1.92 21.02 -6.49
C GLU A 157 -3.36 20.48 -6.40
N VAL A 158 -3.54 19.16 -6.50
CA VAL A 158 -4.86 18.53 -6.63
C VAL A 158 -5.75 18.75 -5.40
N VAL A 159 -5.19 18.70 -4.21
CA VAL A 159 -5.95 18.84 -2.96
C VAL A 159 -6.48 20.26 -2.85
N ASP A 160 -5.61 21.25 -3.03
CA ASP A 160 -5.99 22.66 -3.01
C ASP A 160 -7.01 23.01 -4.10
N TYR A 161 -6.82 22.45 -5.30
CA TYR A 161 -7.77 22.61 -6.40
C TYR A 161 -9.16 22.10 -6.03
N ILE A 162 -9.27 20.87 -5.50
CA ILE A 162 -10.55 20.26 -5.12
C ILE A 162 -11.23 21.08 -4.01
N HIS A 163 -10.47 21.58 -3.04
CA HIS A 163 -11.00 22.43 -1.97
C HIS A 163 -11.41 23.82 -2.49
N SER A 164 -10.81 24.33 -3.56
CA SER A 164 -11.13 25.64 -4.14
C SER A 164 -12.45 25.62 -4.93
N ILE A 165 -12.91 24.46 -5.38
CA ILE A 165 -14.15 24.34 -6.15
C ILE A 165 -15.35 24.38 -5.20
N ASN A 166 -16.27 25.31 -5.47
CA ASN A 166 -17.53 25.39 -4.73
C ASN A 166 -18.54 24.41 -5.35
N TYR A 167 -18.60 23.20 -4.83
CA TYR A 167 -19.60 22.22 -5.25
C TYR A 167 -20.93 22.44 -4.50
N ALA A 168 -22.04 22.44 -5.22
CA ALA A 168 -23.39 22.43 -4.59
C ALA A 168 -23.58 21.16 -3.74
N VAL A 169 -23.05 20.02 -4.22
CA VAL A 169 -22.90 18.75 -3.50
C VAL A 169 -21.54 18.20 -3.82
N ASN A 170 -20.78 17.81 -2.81
CA ASN A 170 -19.45 17.25 -3.01
C ASN A 170 -19.51 16.01 -3.93
N PRO A 171 -18.79 16.00 -5.06
CA PRO A 171 -18.80 14.87 -5.97
C PRO A 171 -18.12 13.66 -5.34
N LYS A 172 -18.57 12.46 -5.73
CA LYS A 172 -17.84 11.24 -5.40
C LYS A 172 -16.47 11.26 -6.07
N ILE A 173 -15.40 11.10 -5.30
CA ILE A 173 -14.05 11.03 -5.83
C ILE A 173 -13.75 9.61 -6.27
N ILE A 174 -13.19 9.46 -7.48
CA ILE A 174 -12.76 8.20 -8.07
C ILE A 174 -11.27 8.33 -8.39
N LEU A 175 -10.45 7.50 -7.77
CA LEU A 175 -9.02 7.47 -8.00
C LEU A 175 -8.68 6.39 -9.02
N VAL A 176 -7.95 6.75 -10.07
CA VAL A 176 -7.52 5.83 -11.14
C VAL A 176 -6.00 5.85 -11.20
N PHE A 177 -5.38 4.71 -11.00
CA PHE A 177 -3.94 4.54 -11.04
C PHE A 177 -3.55 3.64 -12.21
N ASP A 178 -2.50 4.03 -12.93
CA ASP A 178 -1.90 3.19 -13.96
C ASP A 178 -1.46 1.85 -13.36
N LYS A 179 -1.92 0.76 -13.92
CA LYS A 179 -1.59 -0.60 -13.46
C LYS A 179 -0.11 -0.95 -13.49
N ASN A 180 0.69 -0.23 -14.28
CA ASN A 180 2.14 -0.41 -14.36
C ASN A 180 2.93 0.54 -13.42
N MET A 181 2.24 1.40 -12.68
CA MET A 181 2.82 2.24 -11.65
C MET A 181 3.45 1.36 -10.57
N SER A 182 4.60 1.77 -10.03
CA SER A 182 5.24 1.09 -8.90
C SER A 182 4.44 1.29 -7.60
N PHE A 183 4.57 0.36 -6.67
CA PHE A 183 3.95 0.51 -5.36
C PHE A 183 4.49 1.73 -4.60
N GLU A 184 5.76 2.14 -4.85
CA GLU A 184 6.32 3.37 -4.28
C GLU A 184 5.58 4.61 -4.76
N GLU A 185 5.40 4.78 -6.08
CA GLU A 185 4.67 5.92 -6.66
C GLU A 185 3.22 5.97 -6.15
N TYR A 186 2.54 4.83 -6.17
CA TYR A 186 1.17 4.72 -5.65
C TYR A 186 1.07 5.20 -4.20
N LEU A 187 1.95 4.70 -3.32
CA LEU A 187 1.91 5.05 -1.91
C LEU A 187 2.22 6.53 -1.66
N GLN A 188 3.17 7.11 -2.40
CA GLN A 188 3.50 8.53 -2.33
C GLN A 188 2.31 9.40 -2.72
N ILE A 189 1.60 9.03 -3.80
CA ILE A 189 0.36 9.71 -4.21
C ILE A 189 -0.71 9.56 -3.12
N LYS A 190 -0.92 8.35 -2.57
CA LYS A 190 -1.89 8.11 -1.50
C LYS A 190 -1.61 8.94 -0.24
N ILE A 191 -0.36 9.14 0.12
CA ILE A 191 0.04 10.01 1.23
C ILE A 191 -0.28 11.47 0.91
N LEU A 192 0.05 11.91 -0.31
CA LEU A 192 -0.19 13.29 -0.76
C LEU A 192 -1.68 13.67 -0.76
N ILE A 193 -2.54 12.75 -1.23
CA ILE A 193 -3.99 13.01 -1.33
C ILE A 193 -4.79 12.49 -0.13
N LYS A 194 -4.12 12.20 0.99
CA LYS A 194 -4.77 11.61 2.18
C LYS A 194 -5.97 12.43 2.69
N GLU A 195 -5.92 13.73 2.56
CA GLU A 195 -6.98 14.64 2.97
C GLU A 195 -8.28 14.42 2.18
N LEU A 196 -8.20 13.93 0.94
CA LEU A 196 -9.37 13.62 0.12
C LEU A 196 -10.20 12.45 0.65
N ASP A 197 -9.64 11.59 1.49
CA ASP A 197 -10.38 10.49 2.12
C ASP A 197 -11.54 10.98 2.99
N THR A 198 -11.45 12.22 3.49
CA THR A 198 -12.47 12.84 4.34
C THR A 198 -13.35 13.84 3.61
N PHE A 199 -13.04 14.17 2.36
CA PHE A 199 -13.72 15.20 1.58
C PHE A 199 -15.23 14.95 1.45
N ASN A 200 -15.64 13.69 1.24
CA ASN A 200 -17.04 13.27 1.12
C ASN A 200 -17.52 12.38 2.27
N LYS A 201 -16.81 12.31 3.40
CA LYS A 201 -17.06 11.35 4.49
C LYS A 201 -17.01 9.88 4.03
N GLU A 202 -16.54 9.62 2.83
CA GLU A 202 -16.37 8.28 2.24
C GLU A 202 -14.94 8.14 1.72
N VAL A 203 -14.40 6.94 1.84
CA VAL A 203 -13.10 6.61 1.22
C VAL A 203 -13.27 6.56 -0.30
N PRO A 204 -12.45 7.27 -1.07
CA PRO A 204 -12.52 7.25 -2.53
C PRO A 204 -12.40 5.84 -3.09
N GLN A 205 -13.13 5.56 -4.18
CA GLN A 205 -12.99 4.29 -4.90
C GLN A 205 -11.67 4.27 -5.69
N GLU A 206 -10.94 3.17 -5.62
CA GLU A 206 -9.64 3.02 -6.30
C GLU A 206 -9.71 2.01 -7.43
N PHE A 207 -9.31 2.45 -8.62
CA PHE A 207 -9.25 1.66 -9.83
C PHE A 207 -7.80 1.50 -10.30
N ILE A 208 -7.42 0.29 -10.63
CA ILE A 208 -6.09 -0.06 -11.16
C ILE A 208 -6.27 -0.50 -12.60
N TYR A 209 -5.90 0.38 -13.55
CA TYR A 209 -6.26 0.17 -14.97
C TYR A 209 -5.11 0.53 -15.93
#